data_31dd766024b46757bac06608cc16a9db
#
_entry.id   31dd766024b46757bac06608cc16a9db
#
_cell.length_a   1.000
_cell.length_b   1.000
_cell.length_c   1.000
_cell.angle_alpha   90.00
_cell.angle_beta   90.00
_cell.angle_gamma   90.00
#
_symmetry.space_group_name_H-M   'P 1'
#
loop_
_entity.id
_entity.type
_entity.pdbx_description
1 polymer ?
#
loop_
_entity_poly.entity_id
_entity_poly.type
_entity_poly.pdbx_seq_one_letter_code
_entity_poly.pdbx_strand_id
1 'polypeptide(L)'
;MSIHEECGVFGVFSQQPADLASLTYYGLYALQHRGQESCGIVVNDDGLFTAHHGIGLVNEVFSHRELESFPKGQIAVGHVRYGTTGGVTMRNCQPIQVNHLKGKLAIAHNGNLSNALTLRNSLELSGAIFHSTSDTETIAYVITRERITAPSIQEAVYRAMAKLEGAYSLVMMSSTKLIAVRDPHGFRPLCYGRTPDGTYVVASESCALAAVGASFERDLLPGEIVTIDKDGLTCDRRCCGTAPQKTCIFEYIYFARPDSTIDGVNVHAARVNAGRILAKAYPVEADLVIGVPDSGLDAAIGYARESRIPYGIGLIKNKYIGRTFISPGQDHRVDQVKIKLSPIESELQGKRVVLVDDSIVRGTTCARIVSLLRSAGAKEIHMRISAPPFLHPCYYGTDIDSCENLIACQHTIPEITGMIGADSLGYLPLESLPELCGGQGYCSACFSGQYPTHIPEDTRKDQFEQKLSGGKGNKKV
;
A
#
# COMPACT_ATOMS: atom_id res chain seq x y z
N MET A 1 15.99 -6.54 0.26
CA MET A 1 14.75 -6.06 -0.35
C MET A 1 14.23 -4.94 0.53
N SER A 2 13.84 -3.81 -0.04
CA SER A 2 13.04 -2.79 0.64
C SER A 2 11.67 -3.39 0.96
N ILE A 3 10.95 -2.83 1.91
CA ILE A 3 9.51 -3.11 2.07
C ILE A 3 8.86 -2.79 0.74
N HIS A 4 8.00 -3.68 0.30
CA HIS A 4 7.28 -3.53 -0.94
C HIS A 4 5.92 -2.87 -0.67
N GLU A 5 5.45 -2.16 -1.66
CA GLU A 5 4.32 -1.25 -1.62
C GLU A 5 2.97 -1.98 -1.54
N GLU A 6 1.94 -1.22 -1.30
CA GLU A 6 0.55 -1.65 -1.14
C GLU A 6 -0.21 -1.36 -2.44
N CYS A 7 -1.35 -2.02 -2.64
CA CYS A 7 -2.25 -1.74 -3.76
C CYS A 7 -2.87 -0.35 -3.71
N GLY A 8 -3.28 0.16 -4.87
CA GLY A 8 -4.09 1.38 -4.99
C GLY A 8 -5.40 1.10 -5.72
N VAL A 9 -6.52 1.60 -5.19
CA VAL A 9 -7.84 1.49 -5.79
C VAL A 9 -8.36 2.86 -6.20
N PHE A 10 -9.12 2.89 -7.31
CA PHE A 10 -9.70 4.10 -7.85
C PHE A 10 -11.08 3.80 -8.44
N GLY A 11 -12.04 4.70 -8.28
CA GLY A 11 -13.38 4.56 -8.83
C GLY A 11 -13.98 5.90 -9.22
N VAL A 12 -14.77 5.90 -10.27
CA VAL A 12 -15.42 7.09 -10.81
C VAL A 12 -16.87 6.81 -11.11
N PHE A 13 -17.75 7.77 -10.80
CA PHE A 13 -19.15 7.77 -11.19
C PHE A 13 -19.54 9.11 -11.79
N SER A 14 -20.03 9.10 -13.02
CA SER A 14 -20.56 10.28 -13.71
C SER A 14 -22.05 10.11 -14.02
N GLN A 15 -22.83 11.17 -13.87
CA GLN A 15 -24.25 11.18 -14.22
C GLN A 15 -24.48 11.03 -15.73
N GLN A 16 -23.53 11.46 -16.54
CA GLN A 16 -23.58 11.36 -18.01
C GLN A 16 -22.41 10.51 -18.51
N PRO A 17 -22.56 9.79 -19.62
CA PRO A 17 -21.46 9.06 -20.22
C PRO A 17 -20.27 9.98 -20.55
N ALA A 18 -19.10 9.66 -20.00
CA ALA A 18 -17.87 10.43 -20.15
C ALA A 18 -16.66 9.52 -20.44
N ASP A 19 -15.53 10.11 -20.79
CA ASP A 19 -14.25 9.38 -20.89
C ASP A 19 -13.70 9.09 -19.50
N LEU A 20 -14.25 8.05 -18.88
CA LEU A 20 -13.84 7.62 -17.55
C LEU A 20 -12.58 6.77 -17.56
N ALA A 21 -12.21 6.19 -18.71
CA ALA A 21 -10.96 5.45 -18.84
C ALA A 21 -9.75 6.37 -18.64
N SER A 22 -9.71 7.50 -19.33
CA SER A 22 -8.64 8.51 -19.19
C SER A 22 -8.61 9.10 -17.79
N LEU A 23 -9.76 9.40 -17.19
CA LEU A 23 -9.82 9.91 -15.82
C LEU A 23 -9.28 8.88 -14.82
N THR A 24 -9.65 7.61 -14.98
CA THR A 24 -9.14 6.50 -14.14
C THR A 24 -7.65 6.30 -14.35
N TYR A 25 -7.15 6.37 -15.59
CA TYR A 25 -5.73 6.31 -15.88
C TYR A 25 -4.91 7.34 -15.09
N TYR A 26 -5.32 8.62 -15.08
CA TYR A 26 -4.63 9.66 -14.32
C TYR A 26 -4.70 9.42 -12.80
N GLY A 27 -5.83 8.94 -12.29
CA GLY A 27 -5.98 8.55 -10.90
C GLY A 27 -5.04 7.40 -10.51
N LEU A 28 -4.95 6.37 -11.35
CA LEU A 28 -4.04 5.23 -11.13
C LEU A 28 -2.56 5.66 -11.27
N TYR A 29 -2.25 6.55 -12.21
CA TYR A 29 -0.91 7.08 -12.36
C TYR A 29 -0.46 7.86 -11.11
N ALA A 30 -1.36 8.60 -10.49
CA ALA A 30 -1.11 9.27 -9.21
C ALA A 30 -0.90 8.28 -8.05
N LEU A 31 -1.48 7.07 -8.14
CA LEU A 31 -1.34 5.97 -7.17
C LEU A 31 -0.22 4.97 -7.53
N GLN A 32 0.57 5.21 -8.59
CA GLN A 32 1.59 4.28 -9.07
C GLN A 32 2.64 3.90 -8.01
N HIS A 33 2.88 4.78 -7.04
CA HIS A 33 3.79 4.51 -5.92
C HIS A 33 3.30 3.35 -5.05
N ARG A 34 1.99 3.05 -5.03
CA ARG A 34 1.39 1.96 -4.27
C ARG A 34 1.54 0.60 -4.96
N GLY A 35 1.47 0.54 -6.30
CA GLY A 35 1.55 -0.72 -7.03
C GLY A 35 2.26 -0.59 -8.36
N GLN A 36 3.24 -1.45 -8.64
CA GLN A 36 4.11 -1.38 -9.83
C GLN A 36 4.19 -2.68 -10.61
N GLU A 37 3.45 -3.72 -10.21
CA GLU A 37 3.53 -5.04 -10.85
C GLU A 37 2.48 -5.24 -11.93
N SER A 38 1.28 -4.76 -11.70
CA SER A 38 0.20 -4.83 -12.68
C SER A 38 -0.84 -3.74 -12.43
N CYS A 39 -1.62 -3.45 -13.44
CA CYS A 39 -2.75 -2.52 -13.34
C CYS A 39 -3.89 -2.93 -14.24
N GLY A 40 -5.07 -2.35 -13.98
CA GLY A 40 -6.25 -2.61 -14.78
C GLY A 40 -7.31 -1.53 -14.62
N ILE A 41 -8.12 -1.39 -15.65
CA ILE A 41 -9.28 -0.49 -15.70
C ILE A 41 -10.47 -1.30 -16.24
N VAL A 42 -11.62 -1.11 -15.62
CA VAL A 42 -12.91 -1.61 -16.12
C VAL A 42 -13.86 -0.43 -16.22
N VAL A 43 -14.45 -0.23 -17.39
CA VAL A 43 -15.48 0.79 -17.66
C VAL A 43 -16.81 0.12 -17.89
N ASN A 44 -17.85 0.67 -17.30
CA ASN A 44 -19.23 0.26 -17.49
C ASN A 44 -19.98 1.27 -18.38
N ASP A 45 -20.42 0.79 -19.53
CA ASP A 45 -21.31 1.48 -20.45
C ASP A 45 -22.66 0.76 -20.42
N ASP A 46 -23.61 1.32 -19.70
CA ASP A 46 -24.99 0.82 -19.57
C ASP A 46 -25.10 -0.70 -19.32
N GLY A 47 -24.27 -1.21 -18.40
CA GLY A 47 -24.24 -2.64 -18.04
C GLY A 47 -23.27 -3.49 -18.88
N LEU A 48 -22.64 -2.95 -19.90
CA LEU A 48 -21.55 -3.59 -20.63
C LEU A 48 -20.22 -3.19 -19.98
N PHE A 49 -19.45 -4.19 -19.53
CA PHE A 49 -18.14 -3.99 -18.93
C PHE A 49 -17.05 -4.21 -19.98
N THR A 50 -16.28 -3.16 -20.24
CA THR A 50 -15.06 -3.23 -21.04
C THR A 50 -13.87 -3.13 -20.12
N ALA A 51 -12.92 -4.04 -20.26
CA ALA A 51 -11.76 -4.12 -19.37
C ALA A 51 -10.45 -4.24 -20.14
N HIS A 52 -9.41 -3.62 -19.60
CA HIS A 52 -8.03 -3.87 -19.99
C HIS A 52 -7.17 -4.00 -18.73
N HIS A 53 -6.30 -5.04 -18.72
CA HIS A 53 -5.38 -5.35 -17.63
C HIS A 53 -4.01 -5.66 -18.23
N GLY A 54 -2.95 -5.37 -17.48
CA GLY A 54 -1.61 -5.71 -17.89
C GLY A 54 -0.63 -5.82 -16.73
N ILE A 55 0.45 -6.56 -16.97
CA ILE A 55 1.61 -6.62 -16.09
C ILE A 55 2.51 -5.46 -16.48
N GLY A 56 2.90 -4.62 -15.53
CA GLY A 56 3.73 -3.43 -15.71
C GLY A 56 3.13 -2.18 -15.09
N LEU A 57 3.77 -1.06 -15.36
CA LEU A 57 3.34 0.26 -14.90
C LEU A 57 2.12 0.75 -15.69
N VAL A 58 1.38 1.69 -15.14
CA VAL A 58 0.17 2.26 -15.75
C VAL A 58 0.45 2.81 -17.16
N ASN A 59 1.56 3.52 -17.34
CA ASN A 59 1.95 4.07 -18.65
C ASN A 59 2.54 3.03 -19.62
N GLU A 60 2.91 1.84 -19.15
CA GLU A 60 3.38 0.72 -20.00
C GLU A 60 2.19 -0.10 -20.48
N VAL A 61 1.16 -0.26 -19.65
CA VAL A 61 -0.04 -1.06 -19.94
C VAL A 61 -1.07 -0.28 -20.75
N PHE A 62 -1.23 1.02 -20.47
CA PHE A 62 -2.23 1.86 -21.13
C PHE A 62 -1.57 2.86 -22.08
N SER A 63 -1.46 2.49 -23.36
CA SER A 63 -1.14 3.45 -24.42
C SER A 63 -2.37 4.29 -24.79
N HIS A 64 -2.18 5.31 -25.59
CA HIS A 64 -3.29 6.13 -26.13
C HIS A 64 -4.34 5.27 -26.85
N ARG A 65 -3.89 4.27 -27.61
CA ARG A 65 -4.76 3.33 -28.33
C ARG A 65 -5.62 2.48 -27.40
N GLU A 66 -5.06 1.97 -26.31
CA GLU A 66 -5.83 1.21 -25.31
C GLU A 66 -6.88 2.11 -24.65
N LEU A 67 -6.53 3.36 -24.29
CA LEU A 67 -7.49 4.29 -23.68
C LEU A 67 -8.61 4.66 -24.63
N GLU A 68 -8.32 4.91 -25.91
CA GLU A 68 -9.33 5.20 -26.94
C GLU A 68 -10.24 4.02 -27.27
N SER A 69 -9.83 2.79 -26.94
CA SER A 69 -10.65 1.58 -27.16
C SER A 69 -11.80 1.44 -26.15
N PHE A 70 -11.74 2.16 -25.03
CA PHE A 70 -12.83 2.14 -24.06
C PHE A 70 -14.03 2.95 -24.54
N PRO A 71 -15.26 2.49 -24.27
CA PRO A 71 -16.44 3.30 -24.51
C PRO A 71 -16.51 4.46 -23.52
N LYS A 72 -17.27 5.50 -23.87
CA LYS A 72 -17.75 6.45 -22.87
C LYS A 72 -18.70 5.73 -21.94
N GLY A 73 -18.45 5.84 -20.64
CA GLY A 73 -19.24 5.13 -19.63
C GLY A 73 -19.67 6.03 -18.49
N GLN A 74 -20.47 5.49 -17.58
CA GLN A 74 -20.92 6.20 -16.39
C GLN A 74 -20.18 5.76 -15.14
N ILE A 75 -19.58 4.56 -15.12
CA ILE A 75 -18.83 4.05 -13.97
C ILE A 75 -17.52 3.46 -14.46
N ALA A 76 -16.43 3.74 -13.75
CA ALA A 76 -15.17 3.05 -13.97
C ALA A 76 -14.52 2.68 -12.63
N VAL A 77 -13.80 1.55 -12.63
CA VAL A 77 -12.99 1.09 -11.50
C VAL A 77 -11.60 0.74 -12.00
N GLY A 78 -10.60 1.18 -11.28
CA GLY A 78 -9.20 0.95 -11.58
C GLY A 78 -8.41 0.43 -10.39
N HIS A 79 -7.30 -0.23 -10.68
CA HIS A 79 -6.41 -0.82 -9.70
C HIS A 79 -4.95 -0.74 -10.14
N VAL A 80 -4.05 -0.45 -9.21
CA VAL A 80 -2.61 -0.71 -9.30
C VAL A 80 -2.24 -1.74 -8.24
N ARG A 81 -1.54 -2.80 -8.66
CA ARG A 81 -1.26 -3.94 -7.80
C ARG A 81 0.20 -4.02 -7.40
N TYR A 82 0.40 -4.34 -6.13
CA TYR A 82 1.57 -5.02 -5.62
C TYR A 82 1.12 -6.38 -5.03
N GLY A 83 1.80 -7.48 -5.39
CA GLY A 83 1.39 -8.83 -4.99
C GLY A 83 1.76 -9.16 -3.55
N THR A 84 0.84 -8.98 -2.63
CA THR A 84 0.96 -9.42 -1.22
C THR A 84 0.52 -10.87 -1.04
N THR A 85 -0.48 -11.30 -1.80
CA THR A 85 -0.99 -12.68 -1.86
C THR A 85 -1.24 -13.04 -3.32
N GLY A 86 -0.72 -14.18 -3.75
CA GLY A 86 -0.75 -14.61 -5.14
C GLY A 86 0.35 -13.99 -6.00
N GLY A 87 0.93 -14.77 -6.94
CA GLY A 87 2.03 -14.33 -7.81
C GLY A 87 1.65 -13.27 -8.83
N VAL A 88 2.68 -12.73 -9.50
CA VAL A 88 2.52 -11.76 -10.59
C VAL A 88 2.05 -12.50 -11.85
N THR A 89 0.75 -12.67 -11.97
CA THR A 89 0.11 -13.30 -13.13
C THR A 89 -1.07 -12.47 -13.62
N MET A 90 -1.40 -12.57 -14.91
CA MET A 90 -2.57 -11.90 -15.49
C MET A 90 -3.88 -12.27 -14.77
N ARG A 91 -3.97 -13.49 -14.20
CA ARG A 91 -5.16 -13.96 -13.48
C ARG A 91 -5.40 -13.22 -12.17
N ASN A 92 -4.34 -12.66 -11.59
CA ASN A 92 -4.38 -11.90 -10.33
C ASN A 92 -4.51 -10.38 -10.56
N CYS A 93 -4.50 -9.92 -11.82
CA CYS A 93 -4.74 -8.51 -12.13
C CYS A 93 -6.15 -8.09 -11.74
N GLN A 94 -6.27 -6.92 -11.17
CA GLN A 94 -7.55 -6.34 -10.75
C GLN A 94 -7.87 -5.11 -11.61
N PRO A 95 -9.15 -4.69 -11.70
CA PRO A 95 -10.34 -5.20 -11.01
C PRO A 95 -10.76 -6.60 -11.47
N ILE A 96 -11.11 -7.49 -10.52
CA ILE A 96 -11.65 -8.81 -10.84
C ILE A 96 -13.11 -8.67 -11.26
N GLN A 97 -13.48 -9.29 -12.39
CA GLN A 97 -14.84 -9.28 -12.91
C GLN A 97 -15.52 -10.61 -12.67
N VAL A 98 -16.76 -10.58 -12.21
CA VAL A 98 -17.60 -11.76 -12.03
C VAL A 98 -18.99 -11.54 -12.62
N ASN A 99 -19.51 -12.58 -13.26
CA ASN A 99 -20.90 -12.65 -13.73
C ASN A 99 -21.66 -13.56 -12.78
N HIS A 100 -22.78 -13.09 -12.27
CA HIS A 100 -23.61 -13.88 -11.35
C HIS A 100 -25.11 -13.68 -11.66
N LEU A 101 -25.96 -14.48 -11.02
CA LEU A 101 -27.40 -14.49 -11.29
C LEU A 101 -28.08 -13.10 -11.27
N LYS A 102 -27.58 -12.17 -10.47
CA LYS A 102 -28.16 -10.82 -10.32
C LYS A 102 -27.43 -9.75 -11.13
N GLY A 103 -26.54 -10.12 -12.05
CA GLY A 103 -25.83 -9.20 -12.93
C GLY A 103 -24.30 -9.34 -12.89
N LYS A 104 -23.62 -8.25 -13.18
CA LYS A 104 -22.15 -8.17 -13.22
C LYS A 104 -21.61 -7.40 -12.02
N LEU A 105 -20.40 -7.74 -11.61
CA LEU A 105 -19.64 -7.04 -10.57
C LEU A 105 -18.18 -6.94 -11.00
N ALA A 106 -17.55 -5.79 -10.80
CA ALA A 106 -16.11 -5.63 -10.88
C ALA A 106 -15.60 -5.10 -9.53
N ILE A 107 -14.50 -5.67 -9.02
CA ILE A 107 -13.97 -5.39 -7.68
C ILE A 107 -12.49 -5.09 -7.74
N ALA A 108 -12.07 -3.97 -7.17
CA ALA A 108 -10.70 -3.62 -6.84
C ALA A 108 -10.52 -3.62 -5.31
N HIS A 109 -9.44 -4.21 -4.83
CA HIS A 109 -9.14 -4.42 -3.42
C HIS A 109 -7.74 -3.93 -3.05
N ASN A 110 -7.66 -3.15 -2.00
CA ASN A 110 -6.42 -2.82 -1.31
C ASN A 110 -6.46 -3.38 0.12
N GLY A 111 -5.57 -4.29 0.43
CA GLY A 111 -5.47 -4.96 1.72
C GLY A 111 -5.15 -6.43 1.60
N ASN A 112 -5.44 -7.19 2.67
CA ASN A 112 -5.31 -8.64 2.73
C ASN A 112 -6.23 -9.20 3.81
N LEU A 113 -7.01 -10.23 3.45
CA LEU A 113 -7.85 -10.94 4.41
C LEU A 113 -7.02 -11.91 5.24
N SER A 114 -7.14 -11.82 6.57
CA SER A 114 -6.52 -12.79 7.48
C SER A 114 -7.21 -14.15 7.43
N ASN A 115 -8.49 -14.21 7.07
CA ASN A 115 -9.26 -15.45 6.96
C ASN A 115 -9.50 -15.91 5.50
N ALA A 116 -8.76 -15.38 4.51
CA ALA A 116 -8.94 -15.70 3.10
C ALA A 116 -8.93 -17.19 2.78
N LEU A 117 -7.96 -17.93 3.35
CA LEU A 117 -7.81 -19.38 3.12
C LEU A 117 -8.98 -20.17 3.70
N THR A 118 -9.43 -19.85 4.90
CA THR A 118 -10.58 -20.51 5.55
C THR A 118 -11.85 -20.31 4.75
N LEU A 119 -12.10 -19.08 4.28
CA LEU A 119 -13.24 -18.75 3.44
C LEU A 119 -13.16 -19.48 2.10
N ARG A 120 -12.00 -19.47 1.45
CA ARG A 120 -11.76 -20.16 0.18
C ARG A 120 -12.03 -21.64 0.28
N ASN A 121 -11.46 -22.33 1.27
CA ASN A 121 -11.69 -23.76 1.50
C ASN A 121 -13.18 -24.09 1.69
N SER A 122 -13.90 -23.28 2.48
CA SER A 122 -15.34 -23.45 2.67
C SER A 122 -16.14 -23.27 1.35
N LEU A 123 -15.72 -22.32 0.53
CA LEU A 123 -16.34 -22.07 -0.77
C LEU A 123 -16.05 -23.21 -1.77
N GLU A 124 -14.80 -23.69 -1.86
CA GLU A 124 -14.41 -24.82 -2.71
C GLU A 124 -15.13 -26.10 -2.32
N LEU A 125 -15.27 -26.40 -1.02
CA LEU A 125 -16.07 -27.52 -0.52
C LEU A 125 -17.57 -27.41 -0.88
N SER A 126 -18.06 -26.20 -1.12
CA SER A 126 -19.44 -25.96 -1.62
C SER A 126 -19.53 -25.89 -3.14
N GLY A 127 -18.45 -26.21 -3.87
CA GLY A 127 -18.40 -26.30 -5.33
C GLY A 127 -17.96 -25.01 -6.05
N ALA A 128 -17.42 -24.01 -5.35
CA ALA A 128 -16.86 -22.83 -6.00
C ALA A 128 -15.57 -23.18 -6.77
N ILE A 129 -15.42 -22.61 -7.96
CA ILE A 129 -14.25 -22.79 -8.83
C ILE A 129 -13.51 -21.47 -8.92
N PHE A 130 -12.28 -21.42 -8.42
CA PHE A 130 -11.45 -20.22 -8.43
C PHE A 130 -10.56 -20.18 -9.69
N HIS A 131 -10.39 -18.99 -10.24
CA HIS A 131 -9.58 -18.73 -11.42
C HIS A 131 -8.27 -18.01 -11.08
N SER A 132 -8.19 -17.40 -9.88
CA SER A 132 -7.03 -16.67 -9.38
C SER A 132 -6.57 -17.22 -8.01
N THR A 133 -5.41 -16.78 -7.57
CA THR A 133 -4.92 -17.04 -6.20
C THR A 133 -5.13 -15.84 -5.27
N SER A 134 -5.76 -14.77 -5.77
CA SER A 134 -6.05 -13.55 -5.03
C SER A 134 -7.20 -13.73 -4.04
N ASP A 135 -7.06 -13.18 -2.85
CA ASP A 135 -8.13 -13.08 -1.85
C ASP A 135 -9.32 -12.21 -2.31
N THR A 136 -9.09 -11.32 -3.27
CA THR A 136 -10.13 -10.50 -3.91
C THR A 136 -11.21 -11.37 -4.58
N GLU A 137 -10.83 -12.49 -5.17
CA GLU A 137 -11.80 -13.43 -5.74
C GLU A 137 -12.65 -14.10 -4.64
N THR A 138 -12.04 -14.39 -3.49
CA THR A 138 -12.77 -14.88 -2.30
C THR A 138 -13.79 -13.83 -1.83
N ILE A 139 -13.41 -12.55 -1.77
CA ILE A 139 -14.34 -11.45 -1.46
C ILE A 139 -15.51 -11.43 -2.44
N ALA A 140 -15.22 -11.55 -3.74
CA ALA A 140 -16.25 -11.56 -4.79
C ALA A 140 -17.24 -12.71 -4.60
N TYR A 141 -16.77 -13.92 -4.27
CA TYR A 141 -17.60 -15.07 -3.97
C TYR A 141 -18.49 -14.85 -2.74
N VAL A 142 -17.93 -14.32 -1.65
CA VAL A 142 -18.71 -14.04 -0.43
C VAL A 142 -19.82 -13.04 -0.71
N ILE A 143 -19.51 -11.93 -1.39
CA ILE A 143 -20.51 -10.90 -1.75
C ILE A 143 -21.59 -11.46 -2.69
N THR A 144 -21.22 -12.19 -3.74
CA THR A 144 -22.18 -12.73 -4.71
C THR A 144 -23.06 -13.81 -4.10
N ARG A 145 -22.54 -14.61 -3.16
CA ARG A 145 -23.32 -15.59 -2.40
C ARG A 145 -24.36 -14.91 -1.52
N GLU A 146 -24.00 -13.85 -0.80
CA GLU A 146 -24.95 -13.05 -0.02
C GLU A 146 -25.99 -12.38 -0.94
N ARG A 147 -25.59 -11.94 -2.14
CA ARG A 147 -26.48 -11.28 -3.09
C ARG A 147 -27.62 -12.18 -3.60
N ILE A 148 -27.51 -13.49 -3.51
CA ILE A 148 -28.57 -14.42 -3.89
C ILE A 148 -29.85 -14.10 -3.10
N THR A 149 -29.74 -13.89 -1.80
CA THR A 149 -30.85 -13.66 -0.87
C THR A 149 -31.04 -12.20 -0.48
N ALA A 150 -30.00 -11.38 -0.56
CA ALA A 150 -30.08 -9.97 -0.21
C ALA A 150 -30.92 -9.17 -1.20
N PRO A 151 -31.75 -8.21 -0.74
CA PRO A 151 -32.60 -7.40 -1.61
C PRO A 151 -31.82 -6.46 -2.51
N SER A 152 -30.62 -6.02 -2.09
CA SER A 152 -29.75 -5.11 -2.82
C SER A 152 -28.29 -5.54 -2.75
N ILE A 153 -27.43 -4.96 -3.59
CA ILE A 153 -25.98 -5.20 -3.53
C ILE A 153 -25.38 -4.59 -2.24
N GLN A 154 -25.89 -3.46 -1.78
CA GLN A 154 -25.45 -2.83 -0.54
C GLN A 154 -25.71 -3.74 0.66
N GLU A 155 -26.88 -4.35 0.72
CA GLU A 155 -27.22 -5.32 1.78
C GLU A 155 -26.35 -6.58 1.69
N ALA A 156 -26.02 -7.04 0.48
CA ALA A 156 -25.11 -8.17 0.29
C ALA A 156 -23.70 -7.85 0.80
N VAL A 157 -23.21 -6.65 0.51
CA VAL A 157 -21.91 -6.16 1.01
C VAL A 157 -21.92 -6.08 2.53
N TYR A 158 -22.95 -5.48 3.13
CA TYR A 158 -23.11 -5.41 4.58
C TYR A 158 -23.03 -6.80 5.24
N ARG A 159 -23.76 -7.79 4.69
CA ARG A 159 -23.72 -9.17 5.20
C ARG A 159 -22.37 -9.85 4.97
N ALA A 160 -21.70 -9.52 3.87
CA ALA A 160 -20.37 -10.03 3.59
C ALA A 160 -19.33 -9.51 4.59
N MET A 161 -19.41 -8.22 4.99
CA MET A 161 -18.50 -7.62 5.97
C MET A 161 -18.47 -8.37 7.30
N ALA A 162 -19.58 -8.99 7.72
CA ALA A 162 -19.63 -9.81 8.93
C ALA A 162 -18.85 -11.14 8.82
N LYS A 163 -18.40 -11.52 7.62
CA LYS A 163 -17.67 -12.76 7.34
C LYS A 163 -16.20 -12.52 6.98
N LEU A 164 -15.88 -11.31 6.53
CA LEU A 164 -14.55 -10.92 6.13
C LEU A 164 -13.74 -10.45 7.33
N GLU A 165 -12.57 -11.02 7.55
CA GLU A 165 -11.62 -10.60 8.56
C GLU A 165 -10.31 -10.15 7.91
N GLY A 166 -9.69 -9.09 8.46
CA GLY A 166 -8.46 -8.50 7.94
C GLY A 166 -8.66 -7.12 7.35
N ALA A 167 -7.72 -6.72 6.52
CA ALA A 167 -7.71 -5.40 5.88
C ALA A 167 -8.38 -5.43 4.52
N TYR A 168 -9.36 -4.55 4.28
CA TYR A 168 -9.91 -4.36 2.95
C TYR A 168 -10.48 -2.95 2.75
N SER A 169 -9.92 -2.25 1.77
CA SER A 169 -10.57 -1.11 1.13
C SER A 169 -10.98 -1.53 -0.27
N LEU A 170 -12.28 -1.55 -0.52
CA LEU A 170 -12.86 -2.03 -1.77
C LEU A 170 -13.43 -0.88 -2.58
N VAL A 171 -13.18 -0.89 -3.87
CA VAL A 171 -13.91 -0.10 -4.86
C VAL A 171 -14.52 -1.08 -5.86
N MET A 172 -15.83 -1.06 -5.95
CA MET A 172 -16.60 -2.03 -6.73
C MET A 172 -17.61 -1.31 -7.59
N MET A 173 -17.96 -1.91 -8.70
CA MET A 173 -19.12 -1.47 -9.49
C MET A 173 -20.03 -2.63 -9.85
N SER A 174 -21.32 -2.35 -9.81
CA SER A 174 -22.37 -3.12 -10.49
C SER A 174 -22.74 -2.43 -11.80
N SER A 175 -23.76 -2.95 -12.49
CA SER A 175 -24.24 -2.30 -13.73
C SER A 175 -24.76 -0.87 -13.52
N THR A 176 -25.09 -0.45 -12.31
CA THR A 176 -25.73 0.86 -12.04
C THR A 176 -25.14 1.63 -10.85
N LYS A 177 -24.20 1.05 -10.13
CA LYS A 177 -23.71 1.63 -8.86
C LYS A 177 -22.19 1.52 -8.74
N LEU A 178 -21.57 2.57 -8.27
CA LEU A 178 -20.23 2.55 -7.70
C LEU A 178 -20.34 2.38 -6.18
N ILE A 179 -19.57 1.47 -5.59
CA ILE A 179 -19.63 1.14 -4.17
C ILE A 179 -18.20 1.17 -3.61
N ALA A 180 -18.00 1.92 -2.55
CA ALA A 180 -16.76 2.00 -1.81
C ALA A 180 -16.97 1.46 -0.40
N VAL A 181 -16.03 0.63 0.09
CA VAL A 181 -16.15 -0.04 1.39
C VAL A 181 -14.82 0.06 2.11
N ARG A 182 -14.84 0.45 3.38
CA ARG A 182 -13.67 0.38 4.26
C ARG A 182 -13.94 -0.61 5.37
N ASP A 183 -12.97 -1.49 5.69
CA ASP A 183 -13.14 -2.49 6.75
C ASP A 183 -13.45 -1.85 8.11
N PRO A 184 -14.03 -2.61 9.08
CA PRO A 184 -14.43 -2.05 10.40
C PRO A 184 -13.28 -1.49 11.23
N HIS A 185 -12.05 -1.92 11.00
CA HIS A 185 -10.86 -1.37 11.64
C HIS A 185 -10.28 -0.16 10.87
N GLY A 186 -10.62 0.00 9.58
CA GLY A 186 -10.10 1.04 8.72
C GLY A 186 -8.60 0.92 8.45
N PHE A 187 -8.10 -0.31 8.28
CA PHE A 187 -6.66 -0.56 8.10
C PHE A 187 -6.07 0.23 6.94
N ARG A 188 -6.75 0.23 5.79
CA ARG A 188 -6.27 0.93 4.60
C ARG A 188 -7.09 2.20 4.35
N PRO A 189 -6.43 3.28 3.87
CA PRO A 189 -7.14 4.52 3.60
C PRO A 189 -8.07 4.37 2.40
N LEU A 190 -9.17 5.11 2.44
CA LEU A 190 -10.09 5.28 1.33
C LEU A 190 -10.82 6.60 1.49
N CYS A 191 -10.84 7.42 0.45
CA CYS A 191 -11.46 8.74 0.47
C CYS A 191 -12.29 8.97 -0.79
N TYR A 192 -13.12 10.00 -0.77
CA TYR A 192 -13.86 10.43 -1.94
C TYR A 192 -13.92 11.95 -2.08
N GLY A 193 -14.25 12.38 -3.28
CA GLY A 193 -14.43 13.77 -3.62
C GLY A 193 -15.21 13.95 -4.91
N ARG A 194 -15.29 15.20 -5.40
CA ARG A 194 -16.00 15.54 -6.63
C ARG A 194 -15.17 16.47 -7.51
N THR A 195 -15.28 16.24 -8.80
CA THR A 195 -14.84 17.21 -9.82
C THR A 195 -15.83 18.37 -9.94
N PRO A 196 -15.43 19.51 -10.54
CA PRO A 196 -16.32 20.68 -10.71
C PRO A 196 -17.59 20.39 -11.52
N ASP A 197 -17.59 19.40 -12.41
CA ASP A 197 -18.76 18.94 -13.18
C ASP A 197 -19.67 17.98 -12.41
N GLY A 198 -19.34 17.70 -11.15
CA GLY A 198 -20.15 16.83 -10.26
C GLY A 198 -19.85 15.34 -10.35
N THR A 199 -18.84 14.91 -11.11
CA THR A 199 -18.38 13.54 -11.17
C THR A 199 -17.80 13.11 -9.81
N TYR A 200 -18.27 12.02 -9.24
CA TYR A 200 -17.75 11.46 -8.01
C TYR A 200 -16.48 10.65 -8.27
N VAL A 201 -15.51 10.81 -7.41
CA VAL A 201 -14.23 10.08 -7.44
C VAL A 201 -13.97 9.47 -6.08
N VAL A 202 -13.60 8.19 -6.08
CA VAL A 202 -13.16 7.43 -4.89
C VAL A 202 -11.73 6.99 -5.10
N ALA A 203 -10.86 7.12 -4.12
CA ALA A 203 -9.45 6.74 -4.23
C ALA A 203 -8.85 6.28 -2.90
N SER A 204 -7.79 5.48 -2.97
CA SER A 204 -7.00 5.11 -1.80
C SER A 204 -6.40 6.33 -1.09
N GLU A 205 -6.02 7.37 -1.84
CA GLU A 205 -5.36 8.56 -1.29
C GLU A 205 -5.91 9.86 -1.90
N SER A 206 -5.90 10.92 -1.10
CA SER A 206 -6.36 12.25 -1.51
C SER A 206 -5.51 12.88 -2.64
N CYS A 207 -4.23 12.50 -2.77
CA CYS A 207 -3.39 12.94 -3.88
C CYS A 207 -3.93 12.50 -5.25
N ALA A 208 -4.63 11.35 -5.33
CA ALA A 208 -5.24 10.89 -6.57
C ALA A 208 -6.50 11.70 -6.93
N LEU A 209 -7.25 12.18 -5.93
CA LEU A 209 -8.35 13.12 -6.16
C LEU A 209 -7.82 14.43 -6.76
N ALA A 210 -6.77 15.00 -6.15
CA ALA A 210 -6.14 16.23 -6.63
C ALA A 210 -5.60 16.07 -8.06
N ALA A 211 -5.01 14.92 -8.41
CA ALA A 211 -4.46 14.66 -9.73
C ALA A 211 -5.52 14.69 -10.85
N VAL A 212 -6.78 14.38 -10.53
CA VAL A 212 -7.90 14.41 -11.47
C VAL A 212 -8.78 15.65 -11.33
N GLY A 213 -8.35 16.64 -10.55
CA GLY A 213 -9.08 17.90 -10.33
C GLY A 213 -10.32 17.75 -9.46
N ALA A 214 -10.43 16.67 -8.69
CA ALA A 214 -11.52 16.47 -7.73
C ALA A 214 -11.17 17.13 -6.38
N SER A 215 -12.13 17.84 -5.81
CA SER A 215 -12.04 18.36 -4.44
C SER A 215 -12.24 17.24 -3.45
N PHE A 216 -11.35 17.12 -2.47
CA PHE A 216 -11.48 16.17 -1.37
C PHE A 216 -12.67 16.53 -0.50
N GLU A 217 -13.59 15.60 -0.28
CA GLU A 217 -14.71 15.78 0.64
C GLU A 217 -14.39 15.21 2.02
N ARG A 218 -14.05 13.91 2.10
CA ARG A 218 -13.60 13.25 3.34
C ARG A 218 -13.07 11.82 3.09
N ASP A 219 -12.45 11.27 4.11
CA ASP A 219 -12.19 9.85 4.21
C ASP A 219 -13.48 9.07 4.52
N LEU A 220 -13.57 7.80 4.08
CA LEU A 220 -14.58 6.87 4.56
C LEU A 220 -14.27 6.49 6.02
N LEU A 221 -15.32 6.45 6.85
CA LEU A 221 -15.17 5.96 8.21
C LEU A 221 -14.85 4.45 8.21
N PRO A 222 -14.10 3.96 9.23
CA PRO A 222 -13.98 2.52 9.44
C PRO A 222 -15.37 1.85 9.53
N GLY A 223 -15.59 0.81 8.70
CA GLY A 223 -16.88 0.12 8.62
C GLY A 223 -17.93 0.78 7.71
N GLU A 224 -17.60 1.87 7.02
CA GLU A 224 -18.56 2.56 6.16
C GLU A 224 -18.65 1.93 4.76
N ILE A 225 -19.88 1.87 4.24
CA ILE A 225 -20.19 1.57 2.84
C ILE A 225 -20.76 2.84 2.21
N VAL A 226 -20.08 3.36 1.21
CA VAL A 226 -20.55 4.48 0.39
C VAL A 226 -21.05 3.91 -0.94
N THR A 227 -22.26 4.26 -1.33
CA THR A 227 -22.85 3.87 -2.61
C THR A 227 -23.21 5.12 -3.40
N ILE A 228 -22.81 5.14 -4.65
CA ILE A 228 -23.06 6.24 -5.58
C ILE A 228 -23.83 5.69 -6.78
N ASP A 229 -24.97 6.27 -7.07
CA ASP A 229 -25.81 5.93 -8.22
C ASP A 229 -26.47 7.18 -8.83
N LYS A 230 -27.39 6.99 -9.75
CA LYS A 230 -28.12 8.10 -10.42
C LYS A 230 -28.84 9.04 -9.46
N ASP A 231 -29.24 8.54 -8.28
CA ASP A 231 -29.95 9.31 -7.25
C ASP A 231 -29.00 10.03 -6.27
N GLY A 232 -27.70 9.82 -6.43
CA GLY A 232 -26.63 10.48 -5.66
C GLY A 232 -25.86 9.53 -4.76
N LEU A 233 -25.22 10.10 -3.71
CA LEU A 233 -24.39 9.38 -2.76
C LEU A 233 -25.20 9.03 -1.50
N THR A 234 -25.09 7.77 -1.08
CA THR A 234 -25.67 7.26 0.17
C THR A 234 -24.60 6.56 1.01
N CYS A 235 -24.72 6.67 2.35
CA CYS A 235 -23.79 6.09 3.30
C CYS A 235 -24.51 5.08 4.21
N ASP A 236 -23.98 3.87 4.30
CA ASP A 236 -24.40 2.89 5.30
C ASP A 236 -23.30 2.77 6.37
N ARG A 237 -23.66 3.05 7.61
CA ARG A 237 -22.75 3.11 8.76
C ARG A 237 -23.02 2.03 9.80
N ARG A 238 -23.79 1.00 9.47
CA ARG A 238 -24.16 -0.07 10.41
C ARG A 238 -22.94 -0.83 10.96
N CYS A 239 -21.85 -0.90 10.22
CA CYS A 239 -20.59 -1.49 10.68
C CYS A 239 -19.62 -0.49 11.31
N CYS A 240 -19.94 0.82 11.31
CA CYS A 240 -19.07 1.81 11.94
C CYS A 240 -19.11 1.66 13.48
N GLY A 241 -17.92 1.71 14.10
CA GLY A 241 -17.78 1.57 15.54
C GLY A 241 -17.99 0.17 16.10
N THR A 242 -18.18 -0.86 15.23
CA THR A 242 -18.25 -2.28 15.66
C THR A 242 -16.90 -2.84 16.05
N ALA A 243 -15.81 -2.21 15.60
CA ALA A 243 -14.44 -2.51 15.96
C ALA A 243 -13.65 -1.22 16.25
N PRO A 244 -12.58 -1.28 17.06
CA PRO A 244 -11.71 -0.13 17.25
C PRO A 244 -10.99 0.25 15.97
N GLN A 245 -10.83 1.54 15.69
CA GLN A 245 -10.03 2.02 14.57
C GLN A 245 -8.57 1.55 14.71
N LYS A 246 -8.00 1.04 13.62
CA LYS A 246 -6.65 0.47 13.53
C LYS A 246 -6.00 0.78 12.19
N THR A 247 -6.04 2.05 11.77
CA THR A 247 -5.37 2.50 10.54
C THR A 247 -3.88 2.09 10.57
N CYS A 248 -3.38 1.51 9.50
CA CYS A 248 -1.99 1.06 9.44
C CYS A 248 -1.03 2.22 9.65
N ILE A 249 -0.21 2.17 10.70
CA ILE A 249 0.74 3.26 11.00
C ILE A 249 1.78 3.43 9.89
N PHE A 250 2.06 2.37 9.14
CA PHE A 250 3.03 2.38 8.06
C PHE A 250 2.56 3.18 6.83
N GLU A 251 1.27 3.48 6.72
CA GLU A 251 0.75 4.46 5.75
C GLU A 251 1.38 5.84 5.99
N TYR A 252 1.48 6.28 7.24
CA TYR A 252 2.10 7.56 7.59
C TYR A 252 3.64 7.51 7.48
N ILE A 253 4.25 6.36 7.77
CA ILE A 253 5.71 6.21 7.75
C ILE A 253 6.24 6.12 6.31
N TYR A 254 5.58 5.31 5.45
CA TYR A 254 6.16 4.98 4.15
C TYR A 254 5.16 4.96 2.98
N PHE A 255 4.02 4.24 3.06
CA PHE A 255 3.22 3.92 1.87
C PHE A 255 2.59 5.13 1.20
N ALA A 256 1.91 5.99 1.95
CA ALA A 256 1.20 7.11 1.36
C ALA A 256 2.16 8.20 0.87
N ARG A 257 1.73 8.95 -0.13
CA ARG A 257 2.48 10.12 -0.59
C ARG A 257 2.44 11.23 0.45
N PRO A 258 3.53 12.03 0.59
CA PRO A 258 3.59 13.12 1.57
C PRO A 258 2.49 14.17 1.41
N ASP A 259 2.01 14.39 0.18
CA ASP A 259 0.93 15.33 -0.14
C ASP A 259 -0.48 14.78 0.15
N SER A 260 -0.59 13.53 0.59
CA SER A 260 -1.85 12.93 1.01
C SER A 260 -2.25 13.29 2.44
N THR A 261 -3.56 13.28 2.69
CA THR A 261 -4.16 13.36 4.02
C THR A 261 -4.95 12.08 4.27
N ILE A 262 -4.75 11.43 5.41
CA ILE A 262 -5.41 10.20 5.82
C ILE A 262 -6.01 10.43 7.21
N ASP A 263 -7.31 10.14 7.36
CA ASP A 263 -8.03 10.31 8.63
C ASP A 263 -7.78 11.68 9.30
N GLY A 264 -7.70 12.74 8.48
CA GLY A 264 -7.46 14.12 8.93
C GLY A 264 -6.01 14.48 9.22
N VAL A 265 -5.06 13.54 9.08
CA VAL A 265 -3.63 13.78 9.32
C VAL A 265 -2.86 13.86 8.00
N ASN A 266 -2.13 14.95 7.79
CA ASN A 266 -1.24 15.10 6.63
C ASN A 266 0.00 14.23 6.79
N VAL A 267 0.34 13.44 5.77
CA VAL A 267 1.45 12.46 5.80
C VAL A 267 2.81 13.14 5.93
N HIS A 268 3.04 14.27 5.21
CA HIS A 268 4.27 15.05 5.34
C HIS A 268 4.48 15.53 6.79
N ALA A 269 3.41 16.08 7.41
CA ALA A 269 3.49 16.55 8.78
C ALA A 269 3.79 15.41 9.78
N ALA A 270 3.19 14.23 9.58
CA ALA A 270 3.47 13.04 10.38
C ALA A 270 4.95 12.62 10.28
N ARG A 271 5.51 12.58 9.08
CA ARG A 271 6.93 12.23 8.85
C ARG A 271 7.89 13.27 9.42
N VAL A 272 7.60 14.56 9.26
CA VAL A 272 8.39 15.63 9.89
C VAL A 272 8.36 15.49 11.41
N ASN A 273 7.20 15.12 11.99
CA ASN A 273 7.10 14.88 13.42
C ASN A 273 7.92 13.65 13.88
N ALA A 274 7.94 12.57 13.10
CA ALA A 274 8.79 11.41 13.37
C ALA A 274 10.28 11.81 13.46
N GLY A 275 10.75 12.63 12.53
CA GLY A 275 12.10 13.16 12.54
C GLY A 275 12.41 14.02 13.78
N ARG A 276 11.46 14.86 14.20
CA ARG A 276 11.58 15.66 15.43
C ARG A 276 11.73 14.78 16.67
N ILE A 277 10.92 13.71 16.76
CA ILE A 277 10.99 12.75 17.87
C ILE A 277 12.32 12.02 17.87
N LEU A 278 12.81 11.57 16.71
CA LEU A 278 14.11 10.92 16.57
C LEU A 278 15.27 11.80 17.05
N ALA A 279 15.24 13.10 16.75
CA ALA A 279 16.29 14.04 17.20
C ALA A 279 16.32 14.19 18.72
N LYS A 280 15.15 14.15 19.37
CA LYS A 280 15.04 14.16 20.85
C LYS A 280 15.52 12.87 21.49
N ALA A 281 15.11 11.72 20.89
CA ALA A 281 15.43 10.40 21.44
C ALA A 281 16.91 10.02 21.25
N TYR A 282 17.52 10.46 20.14
CA TYR A 282 18.89 10.09 19.76
C TYR A 282 19.69 11.31 19.30
N PRO A 283 19.98 12.27 20.21
CA PRO A 283 20.81 13.41 19.88
C PRO A 283 22.23 12.96 19.55
N VAL A 284 22.88 13.64 18.61
CA VAL A 284 24.27 13.38 18.23
C VAL A 284 24.92 14.64 17.70
N GLU A 285 26.24 14.78 17.90
CA GLU A 285 27.01 15.83 17.26
C GLU A 285 27.31 15.44 15.82
N ALA A 286 26.81 16.20 14.88
CA ALA A 286 27.03 15.99 13.44
C ALA A 286 27.07 17.33 12.70
N ASP A 287 27.56 17.27 11.46
CA ASP A 287 27.75 18.46 10.63
C ASP A 287 26.64 18.62 9.58
N LEU A 288 25.92 17.53 9.28
CA LEU A 288 24.92 17.49 8.23
C LEU A 288 23.84 16.43 8.51
N VAL A 289 22.57 16.78 8.25
CA VAL A 289 21.46 15.82 8.20
C VAL A 289 21.07 15.61 6.74
N ILE A 290 20.96 14.36 6.31
CA ILE A 290 20.48 13.98 4.98
C ILE A 290 19.38 12.92 5.10
N GLY A 291 18.47 12.87 4.13
CA GLY A 291 17.46 11.81 4.01
C GLY A 291 17.77 10.86 2.86
N VAL A 292 17.41 9.60 3.02
CA VAL A 292 17.41 8.65 1.91
C VAL A 292 16.22 9.00 0.98
N PRO A 293 16.46 9.30 -0.30
CA PRO A 293 15.37 9.59 -1.24
C PRO A 293 14.52 8.34 -1.57
N ASP A 294 13.17 8.41 -1.59
CA ASP A 294 12.35 9.62 -1.31
C ASP A 294 11.78 9.58 0.14
N SER A 295 11.74 8.42 0.77
CA SER A 295 11.01 8.10 2.02
C SER A 295 11.59 8.79 3.26
N GLY A 296 12.90 8.94 3.34
CA GLY A 296 13.59 9.55 4.48
C GLY A 296 13.63 11.08 4.48
N LEU A 297 13.21 11.75 3.40
CA LEU A 297 13.42 13.20 3.24
C LEU A 297 12.64 14.03 4.27
N ASP A 298 11.35 13.74 4.46
CA ASP A 298 10.50 14.50 5.38
C ASP A 298 10.96 14.36 6.84
N ALA A 299 11.30 13.12 7.24
CA ALA A 299 11.81 12.86 8.57
C ALA A 299 13.20 13.52 8.80
N ALA A 300 14.06 13.56 7.76
CA ALA A 300 15.32 14.27 7.83
C ALA A 300 15.13 15.78 8.05
N ILE A 301 14.16 16.39 7.39
CA ILE A 301 13.79 17.80 7.63
C ILE A 301 13.36 18.00 9.08
N GLY A 302 12.53 17.09 9.62
CA GLY A 302 12.10 17.15 11.01
C GLY A 302 13.25 17.02 12.01
N TYR A 303 14.15 16.06 11.76
CA TYR A 303 15.36 15.86 12.57
C TYR A 303 16.26 17.09 12.55
N ALA A 304 16.54 17.66 11.37
CA ALA A 304 17.38 18.84 11.22
C ALA A 304 16.82 20.07 11.96
N ARG A 305 15.51 20.30 11.85
CA ARG A 305 14.83 21.43 12.53
C ARG A 305 14.95 21.34 14.06
N GLU A 306 14.76 20.14 14.61
CA GLU A 306 14.79 19.92 16.07
C GLU A 306 16.23 19.94 16.61
N SER A 307 17.16 19.25 15.94
CA SER A 307 18.57 19.16 16.35
C SER A 307 19.37 20.43 16.07
N ARG A 308 18.86 21.31 15.19
CA ARG A 308 19.57 22.50 14.66
C ARG A 308 20.82 22.16 13.84
N ILE A 309 21.01 20.91 13.45
CA ILE A 309 22.06 20.50 12.51
C ILE A 309 21.56 20.86 11.09
N PRO A 310 22.40 21.45 10.22
CA PRO A 310 22.02 21.82 8.86
C PRO A 310 21.46 20.62 8.07
N TYR A 311 20.35 20.83 7.34
CA TYR A 311 19.84 19.88 6.36
C TYR A 311 20.55 20.09 5.03
N GLY A 312 20.92 19.01 4.34
CA GLY A 312 21.49 19.07 3.00
C GLY A 312 21.09 17.88 2.14
N ILE A 313 21.48 17.92 0.87
CA ILE A 313 21.24 16.85 -0.09
C ILE A 313 22.55 16.07 -0.27
N GLY A 314 22.69 14.95 0.43
CA GLY A 314 23.86 14.07 0.30
C GLY A 314 23.68 12.93 -0.70
N LEU A 315 22.44 12.63 -1.10
CA LEU A 315 22.09 11.55 -2.01
C LEU A 315 21.12 12.04 -3.10
N ILE A 316 21.38 11.67 -4.34
CA ILE A 316 20.49 11.90 -5.48
C ILE A 316 19.93 10.57 -5.98
N LYS A 317 18.60 10.47 -6.12
CA LYS A 317 17.94 9.34 -6.77
C LYS A 317 17.85 9.58 -8.28
N ASN A 318 18.34 8.61 -9.06
CA ASN A 318 18.13 8.62 -10.51
C ASN A 318 16.66 8.33 -10.83
N LYS A 319 15.93 9.36 -11.26
CA LYS A 319 14.48 9.28 -11.56
C LYS A 319 14.16 8.53 -12.85
N TYR A 320 15.15 8.33 -13.72
CA TYR A 320 14.99 7.65 -15.01
C TYR A 320 15.14 6.12 -14.93
N ILE A 321 15.53 5.60 -13.76
CA ILE A 321 15.65 4.15 -13.54
C ILE A 321 14.44 3.67 -12.78
N GLY A 322 13.54 2.98 -13.51
CA GLY A 322 12.39 2.31 -12.91
C GLY A 322 12.81 1.11 -12.04
N ARG A 323 11.91 0.61 -11.21
CA ARG A 323 12.12 -0.63 -10.41
C ARG A 323 12.22 -1.89 -11.28
N THR A 324 11.68 -1.84 -12.47
CA THR A 324 11.66 -2.91 -13.47
C THR A 324 12.97 -3.10 -14.26
N PHE A 325 14.01 -2.31 -13.98
CA PHE A 325 15.30 -2.51 -14.63
C PHE A 325 15.92 -3.85 -14.18
N ILE A 326 15.66 -4.90 -14.97
CA ILE A 326 16.22 -6.24 -14.79
C ILE A 326 17.53 -6.30 -15.53
N SER A 327 18.67 -6.28 -14.81
CA SER A 327 19.96 -6.64 -15.40
C SER A 327 20.04 -8.16 -15.55
N PRO A 328 20.47 -8.70 -16.71
CA PRO A 328 20.74 -10.13 -16.87
C PRO A 328 21.93 -10.53 -16.01
N GLY A 329 21.71 -11.47 -15.07
CA GLY A 329 22.78 -12.08 -14.25
C GLY A 329 22.74 -11.72 -12.76
N GLN A 330 23.08 -12.70 -11.90
CA GLN A 330 23.07 -12.54 -10.43
C GLN A 330 24.17 -11.61 -9.91
N ASP A 331 25.27 -11.39 -10.64
CA ASP A 331 26.41 -10.57 -10.21
C ASP A 331 26.13 -9.05 -10.31
N HIS A 332 25.10 -8.62 -11.05
CA HIS A 332 24.79 -7.21 -11.29
C HIS A 332 23.92 -6.53 -10.23
N ARG A 333 23.49 -7.26 -9.18
CA ARG A 333 22.69 -6.63 -8.08
C ARG A 333 23.49 -5.60 -7.27
N VAL A 334 24.82 -5.71 -7.26
CA VAL A 334 25.71 -4.75 -6.58
C VAL A 334 25.73 -3.40 -7.30
N ASP A 335 25.66 -3.40 -8.63
CA ASP A 335 25.67 -2.18 -9.45
C ASP A 335 24.33 -1.43 -9.45
N GLN A 336 23.22 -2.11 -9.19
CA GLN A 336 21.88 -1.50 -9.23
C GLN A 336 21.67 -0.38 -8.19
N VAL A 337 22.25 -0.49 -6.97
CA VAL A 337 22.12 0.58 -5.97
C VAL A 337 22.96 1.78 -6.37
N LYS A 338 24.18 1.59 -6.87
CA LYS A 338 25.03 2.67 -7.38
C LYS A 338 24.39 3.45 -8.52
N ILE A 339 23.63 2.76 -9.37
CA ILE A 339 22.94 3.40 -10.50
C ILE A 339 21.68 4.15 -10.01
N LYS A 340 21.01 3.66 -8.95
CA LYS A 340 19.79 4.29 -8.40
C LYS A 340 20.05 5.47 -7.48
N LEU A 341 21.12 5.41 -6.67
CA LEU A 341 21.47 6.42 -5.69
C LEU A 341 22.91 6.86 -5.91
N SER A 342 23.13 8.14 -6.10
CA SER A 342 24.47 8.74 -6.25
C SER A 342 24.74 9.69 -5.09
N PRO A 343 25.90 9.56 -4.39
CA PRO A 343 26.32 10.49 -3.35
C PRO A 343 26.82 11.80 -3.94
N ILE A 344 26.63 12.89 -3.23
CA ILE A 344 27.24 14.20 -3.54
C ILE A 344 28.49 14.34 -2.69
N GLU A 345 29.65 13.99 -3.26
CA GLU A 345 30.94 13.97 -2.54
C GLU A 345 31.27 15.32 -1.89
N SER A 346 31.05 16.43 -2.57
CA SER A 346 31.31 17.79 -2.03
C SER A 346 30.51 18.11 -0.77
N GLU A 347 29.36 17.47 -0.58
CA GLU A 347 28.53 17.62 0.61
C GLU A 347 28.94 16.68 1.75
N LEU A 348 29.62 15.58 1.45
CA LEU A 348 29.88 14.49 2.39
C LEU A 348 31.33 14.46 2.90
N GLN A 349 32.28 14.92 2.09
CA GLN A 349 33.71 14.83 2.37
C GLN A 349 34.08 15.38 3.74
N GLY A 350 34.63 14.52 4.61
CA GLY A 350 35.09 14.83 5.95
C GLY A 350 34.01 15.14 6.98
N LYS A 351 32.70 15.07 6.62
CA LYS A 351 31.61 15.42 7.52
C LYS A 351 31.13 14.23 8.35
N ARG A 352 30.61 14.51 9.55
CA ARG A 352 29.79 13.62 10.36
C ARG A 352 28.35 13.79 9.90
N VAL A 353 27.70 12.71 9.48
CA VAL A 353 26.39 12.75 8.80
C VAL A 353 25.34 12.02 9.62
N VAL A 354 24.19 12.65 9.85
CA VAL A 354 22.96 11.96 10.25
C VAL A 354 22.22 11.55 9.00
N LEU A 355 22.12 10.24 8.79
CA LEU A 355 21.37 9.63 7.69
C LEU A 355 20.00 9.16 8.19
N VAL A 356 18.92 9.74 7.63
CA VAL A 356 17.55 9.37 8.02
C VAL A 356 16.91 8.53 6.93
N ASP A 357 16.33 7.39 7.32
CA ASP A 357 15.55 6.50 6.43
C ASP A 357 14.23 6.08 7.11
N ASP A 358 13.31 5.47 6.34
CA ASP A 358 12.00 5.05 6.87
C ASP A 358 12.09 3.80 7.74
N SER A 359 12.82 2.76 7.30
CA SER A 359 12.79 1.45 7.94
C SER A 359 13.98 0.57 7.59
N ILE A 360 14.26 -0.43 8.44
CA ILE A 360 15.21 -1.52 8.18
C ILE A 360 14.47 -2.85 8.30
N VAL A 361 14.45 -3.65 7.20
CA VAL A 361 13.90 -5.01 7.18
C VAL A 361 15.01 -6.05 7.26
N ARG A 362 15.87 -6.12 6.23
CA ARG A 362 16.98 -7.10 6.12
C ARG A 362 18.37 -6.46 6.32
N GLY A 363 18.45 -5.14 6.38
CA GLY A 363 19.69 -4.39 6.56
C GLY A 363 20.58 -4.24 5.33
N THR A 364 20.39 -5.06 4.29
CA THR A 364 21.28 -5.06 3.11
C THR A 364 21.27 -3.76 2.32
N THR A 365 20.13 -3.10 2.19
CA THR A 365 20.01 -1.79 1.52
C THR A 365 20.72 -0.70 2.34
N CYS A 366 20.47 -0.66 3.64
CA CYS A 366 21.13 0.31 4.55
C CYS A 366 22.64 0.14 4.54
N ALA A 367 23.17 -1.08 4.64
CA ALA A 367 24.60 -1.36 4.57
C ALA A 367 25.24 -0.83 3.27
N ARG A 368 24.54 -0.99 2.12
CA ARG A 368 25.01 -0.45 0.83
C ARG A 368 25.00 1.07 0.79
N ILE A 369 23.97 1.72 1.33
CA ILE A 369 23.88 3.19 1.39
C ILE A 369 25.00 3.73 2.29
N VAL A 370 25.20 3.13 3.47
CA VAL A 370 26.29 3.51 4.38
C VAL A 370 27.66 3.35 3.70
N SER A 371 27.91 2.21 3.04
CA SER A 371 29.15 1.99 2.28
C SER A 371 29.34 3.03 1.17
N LEU A 372 28.26 3.42 0.47
CA LEU A 372 28.30 4.44 -0.57
C LEU A 372 28.71 5.82 -0.01
N LEU A 373 28.14 6.22 1.14
CA LEU A 373 28.47 7.46 1.81
C LEU A 373 29.91 7.46 2.35
N ARG A 374 30.38 6.32 2.88
CA ARG A 374 31.78 6.16 3.31
C ARG A 374 32.75 6.35 2.13
N SER A 375 32.43 5.71 0.98
CA SER A 375 33.25 5.85 -0.24
C SER A 375 33.29 7.29 -0.76
N ALA A 376 32.24 8.08 -0.50
CA ALA A 376 32.16 9.51 -0.81
C ALA A 376 32.83 10.42 0.25
N GLY A 377 33.52 9.82 1.23
CA GLY A 377 34.35 10.55 2.21
C GLY A 377 33.61 10.98 3.48
N ALA A 378 32.44 10.48 3.79
CA ALA A 378 31.79 10.73 5.07
C ALA A 378 32.62 10.17 6.23
N LYS A 379 32.92 11.00 7.25
CA LYS A 379 33.73 10.65 8.39
C LYS A 379 33.00 9.77 9.40
N GLU A 380 31.77 10.15 9.73
CA GLU A 380 30.88 9.41 10.61
C GLU A 380 29.50 9.37 10.01
N ILE A 381 28.74 8.25 10.23
CA ILE A 381 27.37 8.05 9.73
C ILE A 381 26.50 7.56 10.87
N HIS A 382 25.60 8.43 11.31
CA HIS A 382 24.62 8.17 12.36
C HIS A 382 23.27 7.86 11.73
N MET A 383 22.88 6.57 11.70
CA MET A 383 21.63 6.13 11.10
C MET A 383 20.44 6.40 12.02
N ARG A 384 19.35 6.98 11.49
CA ARG A 384 18.11 7.24 12.20
C ARG A 384 16.93 6.71 11.36
N ILE A 385 16.12 5.86 11.97
CA ILE A 385 15.02 5.17 11.31
C ILE A 385 13.70 5.69 11.83
N SER A 386 12.84 6.22 10.96
CA SER A 386 11.57 6.83 11.33
C SER A 386 10.43 5.82 11.59
N ALA A 387 10.77 4.54 11.72
CA ALA A 387 9.91 3.47 12.22
C ALA A 387 10.55 2.78 13.42
N PRO A 388 9.76 2.10 14.27
CA PRO A 388 10.29 1.10 15.20
C PRO A 388 10.88 -0.11 14.46
N PRO A 389 11.68 -0.98 15.11
CA PRO A 389 12.19 -2.20 14.49
C PRO A 389 11.05 -3.17 14.17
N PHE A 390 11.08 -3.79 12.98
CA PHE A 390 10.15 -4.86 12.63
C PHE A 390 10.48 -6.15 13.39
N LEU A 391 9.53 -6.63 14.18
CA LEU A 391 9.68 -7.83 15.02
C LEU A 391 8.68 -8.93 14.66
N HIS A 392 7.63 -8.63 13.89
CA HIS A 392 6.54 -9.56 13.60
C HIS A 392 6.09 -9.46 12.13
N PRO A 393 5.59 -10.56 11.53
CA PRO A 393 5.02 -10.54 10.19
C PRO A 393 3.74 -9.67 10.13
N CYS A 394 3.36 -9.25 8.92
CA CYS A 394 2.11 -8.54 8.69
C CYS A 394 1.08 -9.44 7.99
N TYR A 395 -0.17 -9.45 8.51
CA TYR A 395 -1.30 -10.19 7.94
C TYR A 395 -2.31 -9.30 7.20
N TYR A 396 -2.06 -7.98 7.15
CA TYR A 396 -2.99 -6.97 6.64
C TYR A 396 -2.55 -6.31 5.33
N GLY A 397 -1.57 -6.93 4.63
CA GLY A 397 -1.19 -6.55 3.28
C GLY A 397 0.25 -6.07 3.11
N THR A 398 0.99 -5.72 4.17
CA THR A 398 2.42 -5.40 4.03
C THR A 398 3.24 -6.67 3.75
N ASP A 399 4.21 -6.59 2.82
CA ASP A 399 5.07 -7.72 2.43
C ASP A 399 6.15 -8.02 3.49
N ILE A 400 5.70 -8.45 4.67
CA ILE A 400 6.53 -8.93 5.78
C ILE A 400 6.02 -10.32 6.12
N ASP A 401 6.71 -11.36 5.63
CA ASP A 401 6.22 -12.73 5.59
C ASP A 401 6.63 -13.58 6.81
N SER A 402 7.84 -13.37 7.35
CA SER A 402 8.34 -14.18 8.48
C SER A 402 9.41 -13.44 9.28
N CYS A 403 9.54 -13.81 10.57
CA CYS A 403 10.61 -13.33 11.45
C CYS A 403 12.02 -13.71 10.96
N GLU A 404 12.15 -14.81 10.20
CA GLU A 404 13.43 -15.24 9.64
C GLU A 404 14.04 -14.23 8.65
N ASN A 405 13.20 -13.40 8.06
CA ASN A 405 13.59 -12.36 7.13
C ASN A 405 13.81 -10.97 7.78
N LEU A 406 13.52 -10.85 9.09
CA LEU A 406 13.62 -9.59 9.84
C LEU A 406 14.93 -9.54 10.62
N ILE A 407 15.81 -8.58 10.29
CA ILE A 407 17.11 -8.44 10.96
C ILE A 407 16.97 -8.19 12.47
N ALA A 408 15.94 -7.43 12.87
CA ALA A 408 15.71 -7.10 14.29
C ALA A 408 15.13 -8.25 15.11
N CYS A 409 14.65 -9.35 14.47
CA CYS A 409 14.30 -10.60 15.16
C CYS A 409 15.53 -11.45 15.51
N GLN A 410 16.63 -11.28 14.79
CA GLN A 410 17.82 -12.15 14.88
C GLN A 410 18.99 -11.46 15.56
N HIS A 411 19.03 -10.12 15.53
CA HIS A 411 20.17 -9.32 15.98
C HIS A 411 19.74 -8.17 16.88
N THR A 412 20.60 -7.85 17.84
CA THR A 412 20.46 -6.67 18.69
C THR A 412 20.80 -5.37 17.92
N ILE A 413 20.35 -4.22 18.41
CA ILE A 413 20.64 -2.93 17.77
C ILE A 413 22.15 -2.69 17.60
N PRO A 414 23.03 -2.98 18.59
CA PRO A 414 24.48 -2.86 18.40
C PRO A 414 25.04 -3.76 17.29
N GLU A 415 24.56 -5.02 17.19
CA GLU A 415 24.96 -5.93 16.10
C GLU A 415 24.50 -5.41 14.74
N ILE A 416 23.24 -4.96 14.62
CA ILE A 416 22.72 -4.35 13.39
C ILE A 416 23.55 -3.13 13.00
N THR A 417 23.91 -2.28 13.95
CA THR A 417 24.76 -1.11 13.73
C THR A 417 26.10 -1.50 13.10
N GLY A 418 26.76 -2.53 13.65
CA GLY A 418 27.99 -3.09 13.09
C GLY A 418 27.79 -3.70 11.70
N MET A 419 26.72 -4.46 11.48
CA MET A 419 26.39 -5.12 10.21
C MET A 419 26.14 -4.11 9.08
N ILE A 420 25.49 -2.98 9.37
CA ILE A 420 25.25 -1.93 8.37
C ILE A 420 26.45 -0.96 8.21
N GLY A 421 27.46 -1.04 9.10
CA GLY A 421 28.66 -0.19 9.06
C GLY A 421 28.44 1.24 9.50
N ALA A 422 27.39 1.53 10.27
CA ALA A 422 27.10 2.84 10.84
C ALA A 422 27.84 3.04 12.18
N ASP A 423 28.07 4.30 12.59
CA ASP A 423 28.67 4.64 13.88
C ASP A 423 27.63 4.63 15.00
N SER A 424 26.37 4.89 14.69
CA SER A 424 25.25 4.71 15.62
C SER A 424 23.94 4.45 14.86
N LEU A 425 23.00 3.77 15.52
CA LEU A 425 21.65 3.47 15.00
C LEU A 425 20.61 3.83 16.06
N GLY A 426 19.56 4.55 15.64
CA GLY A 426 18.39 4.85 16.45
C GLY A 426 17.11 4.61 15.68
N TYR A 427 16.17 3.89 16.30
CA TYR A 427 14.82 3.65 15.77
C TYR A 427 13.81 4.57 16.45
N LEU A 428 12.74 4.92 15.74
CA LEU A 428 11.63 5.65 16.36
C LEU A 428 11.07 4.86 17.54
N PRO A 429 10.92 5.47 18.73
CA PRO A 429 10.33 4.79 19.88
C PRO A 429 8.89 4.35 19.60
N LEU A 430 8.54 3.11 19.99
CA LEU A 430 7.21 2.54 19.75
C LEU A 430 6.09 3.37 20.40
N GLU A 431 6.35 3.89 21.59
CA GLU A 431 5.44 4.72 22.39
C GLU A 431 5.14 6.07 21.77
N SER A 432 5.93 6.51 20.79
CA SER A 432 5.73 7.79 20.10
C SER A 432 4.79 7.69 18.88
N LEU A 433 4.41 6.48 18.45
CA LEU A 433 3.56 6.28 17.29
C LEU A 433 2.21 7.04 17.34
N PRO A 434 1.52 7.19 18.51
CA PRO A 434 0.31 8.00 18.59
C PRO A 434 0.50 9.45 18.10
N GLU A 435 1.69 10.02 18.24
CA GLU A 435 1.97 11.39 17.81
C GLU A 435 1.99 11.52 16.26
N LEU A 436 2.18 10.42 15.53
CA LEU A 436 2.20 10.43 14.07
C LEU A 436 0.79 10.46 13.47
N CYS A 437 -0.16 9.80 14.13
CA CYS A 437 -1.55 9.66 13.65
C CYS A 437 -2.54 10.58 14.36
N GLY A 438 -2.07 11.66 14.98
CA GLY A 438 -2.93 12.62 15.66
C GLY A 438 -3.69 12.05 16.88
N GLY A 439 -3.17 11.01 17.52
CA GLY A 439 -3.79 10.33 18.66
C GLY A 439 -4.92 9.36 18.28
N GLN A 440 -5.20 9.15 17.00
CA GLN A 440 -6.21 8.19 16.53
C GLN A 440 -5.75 6.74 16.71
N GLY A 441 -6.71 5.80 16.66
CA GLY A 441 -6.40 4.37 16.72
C GLY A 441 -5.57 3.92 15.51
N TYR A 442 -4.50 3.16 15.76
CA TYR A 442 -3.59 2.67 14.72
C TYR A 442 -3.21 1.21 14.93
N CYS A 443 -2.82 0.54 13.85
CA CYS A 443 -2.22 -0.78 13.87
C CYS A 443 -0.69 -0.65 13.83
N SER A 444 -0.03 -1.26 14.80
CA SER A 444 1.44 -1.38 14.89
C SER A 444 1.87 -2.85 15.08
N ALA A 445 1.05 -3.80 14.64
CA ALA A 445 1.26 -5.22 14.93
C ALA A 445 2.62 -5.74 14.44
N CYS A 446 3.12 -5.25 13.29
CA CYS A 446 4.46 -5.60 12.78
C CYS A 446 5.61 -5.17 13.71
N PHE A 447 5.38 -4.22 14.62
CA PHE A 447 6.35 -3.77 15.62
C PHE A 447 6.07 -4.37 17.00
N SER A 448 4.77 -4.46 17.40
CA SER A 448 4.35 -4.78 18.76
C SER A 448 3.89 -6.22 18.97
N GLY A 449 3.56 -6.97 17.91
CA GLY A 449 2.94 -8.28 17.98
C GLY A 449 1.46 -8.28 18.41
N GLN A 450 0.86 -7.09 18.57
CA GLN A 450 -0.55 -6.96 18.96
C GLN A 450 -1.44 -6.85 17.73
N TYR A 451 -2.00 -7.99 17.31
CA TYR A 451 -2.86 -8.04 16.13
C TYR A 451 -4.32 -7.74 16.46
N PRO A 452 -4.99 -6.85 15.70
CA PRO A 452 -6.39 -6.50 15.93
C PRO A 452 -7.41 -7.61 15.61
N THR A 453 -7.05 -8.58 14.76
CA THR A 453 -7.92 -9.70 14.35
C THR A 453 -7.27 -11.03 14.72
N HIS A 454 -8.02 -12.12 14.61
CA HIS A 454 -7.48 -13.45 14.75
C HIS A 454 -6.38 -13.72 13.71
N ILE A 455 -5.27 -14.35 14.16
CA ILE A 455 -4.18 -14.77 13.28
C ILE A 455 -4.45 -16.21 12.87
N PRO A 456 -4.52 -16.53 11.56
CA PRO A 456 -4.73 -17.88 11.10
C PRO A 456 -3.54 -18.79 11.46
N GLU A 457 -3.80 -20.05 11.80
CA GLU A 457 -2.75 -21.04 12.09
C GLU A 457 -1.89 -21.36 10.87
N ASP A 458 -2.46 -21.33 9.66
CA ASP A 458 -1.75 -21.48 8.39
C ASP A 458 -1.59 -20.12 7.71
N THR A 459 -0.35 -19.63 7.71
CA THR A 459 0.00 -18.27 7.24
C THR A 459 0.70 -18.28 5.89
N ARG A 460 0.74 -19.41 5.15
CA ARG A 460 1.44 -19.53 3.88
C ARG A 460 0.70 -18.77 2.77
N LYS A 461 1.24 -17.61 2.40
CA LYS A 461 0.69 -16.73 1.36
C LYS A 461 0.79 -17.30 -0.06
N ASP A 462 1.67 -18.27 -0.30
CA ASP A 462 2.03 -18.85 -1.60
C ASP A 462 1.60 -20.32 -1.78
N GLN A 463 0.69 -20.82 -0.95
CA GLN A 463 0.27 -22.21 -0.92
C GLN A 463 -0.19 -22.75 -2.30
N PHE A 464 -0.83 -21.92 -3.12
CA PHE A 464 -1.34 -22.30 -4.43
C PHE A 464 -0.33 -22.13 -5.57
N GLU A 465 0.89 -21.67 -5.28
CA GLU A 465 1.92 -21.31 -6.29
C GLU A 465 3.16 -22.20 -6.21
N GLN A 466 3.23 -23.09 -5.21
CA GLN A 466 4.35 -23.98 -5.02
C GLN A 466 4.31 -25.13 -6.05
N LYS A 467 5.48 -25.43 -6.67
CA LYS A 467 5.62 -26.63 -7.51
C LYS A 467 5.46 -27.89 -6.65
N LEU A 468 4.72 -28.87 -7.16
CA LEU A 468 4.55 -30.18 -6.50
C LEU A 468 5.89 -30.88 -6.21
N SER A 469 6.92 -30.63 -7.03
CA SER A 469 8.28 -31.17 -6.85
C SER A 469 9.13 -30.45 -5.78
N GLY A 470 8.69 -29.29 -5.27
CA GLY A 470 9.41 -28.48 -4.28
C GLY A 470 9.01 -28.74 -2.83
N GLY A 471 7.93 -29.45 -2.60
CA GLY A 471 7.40 -29.74 -1.26
C GLY A 471 8.16 -30.90 -0.60
N LYS A 472 9.09 -30.62 0.31
CA LYS A 472 9.51 -31.60 1.31
C LYS A 472 8.34 -31.87 2.24
N GLY A 473 7.68 -32.99 2.01
CA GLY A 473 6.96 -33.82 2.95
C GLY A 473 5.89 -33.18 3.84
N ASN A 474 4.62 -33.28 3.43
CA ASN A 474 3.63 -34.02 4.24
C ASN A 474 2.39 -34.29 3.36
N LYS A 475 2.38 -35.44 2.70
CA LYS A 475 1.15 -36.05 2.22
C LYS A 475 0.44 -36.66 3.44
N LYS A 476 -0.68 -36.08 3.84
CA LYS A 476 -1.80 -36.86 4.39
C LYS A 476 -3.04 -36.42 3.59
N VAL A 477 -3.46 -37.32 2.75
CA VAL A 477 -4.78 -37.35 2.12
C VAL A 477 -5.81 -37.67 3.20
#